data_9f96aeb5747c9caf177a7a259fc3bc56
#
_entry.id   9f96aeb5747c9caf177a7a259fc3bc56
#
_cell.length_a   1.000
_cell.length_b   1.000
_cell.length_c   1.000
_cell.angle_alpha   90.00
_cell.angle_beta   90.00
_cell.angle_gamma   90.00
#
_symmetry.space_group_name_H-M   'P 1'
#
loop_
_entity.id
_entity.type
_entity.pdbx_description
1 polymer ?
#
loop_
_entity_poly.entity_id
_entity_poly.type
_entity_poly.pdbx_seq_one_letter_code
_entity_poly.pdbx_strand_id
1 'polypeptide(L)'
;LAACVALVAHPDDERYQPYFGSTVRTPLFDVEVPVLAHPLAQIDKGSGIAMICTFGDVTDIIWWRELDLPNRTIIGKDGRILADAPEILTTDASRAAYAELSGKTVFSAKKRVAEPLQESGELIGDPKPFTHAVKFFEKGDRPLEIVSTRQWYLRNGARDGALRDKLLSFGQDISWHPEFMRVRYENWTNGLTGDWLVSRQRFFGVPIPVWYGLDEHGERDYDRVLTPALESLPIDPTTDVPTGYSEDQRGVAGGFEAEKDIFDTWATSSLTPQLAGGWQRDEELWNLVAPFDVRPQ
;
A
#
# COMPACT_ATOMS: atom_id res chain seq x y z
N LEU A 1 -4.46 -18.82 -4.16
CA LEU A 1 -5.39 -19.60 -3.34
C LEU A 1 -5.15 -19.36 -1.84
N ALA A 2 -3.91 -19.59 -1.32
CA ALA A 2 -3.59 -19.35 0.10
C ALA A 2 -3.82 -17.89 0.55
N ALA A 3 -3.66 -16.92 -0.34
CA ALA A 3 -3.89 -15.49 -0.08
C ALA A 3 -5.31 -15.03 -0.45
N CYS A 4 -6.19 -15.93 -0.89
CA CYS A 4 -7.54 -15.55 -1.29
C CYS A 4 -8.31 -14.93 -0.12
N VAL A 5 -8.95 -13.79 -0.35
CA VAL A 5 -9.74 -13.07 0.66
C VAL A 5 -11.23 -13.00 0.34
N ALA A 6 -11.61 -13.11 -0.93
CA ALA A 6 -13.00 -13.16 -1.38
C ALA A 6 -13.10 -13.70 -2.80
N LEU A 7 -14.29 -14.16 -3.18
CA LEU A 7 -14.73 -14.31 -4.56
C LEU A 7 -15.74 -13.22 -4.88
N VAL A 8 -15.60 -12.55 -6.03
CA VAL A 8 -16.47 -11.43 -6.39
C VAL A 8 -17.06 -11.64 -7.78
N ALA A 9 -18.37 -11.49 -7.91
CA ALA A 9 -19.08 -11.54 -9.18
C ALA A 9 -20.02 -10.34 -9.33
N HIS A 10 -20.47 -10.10 -10.58
CA HIS A 10 -21.41 -9.01 -10.84
C HIS A 10 -22.77 -9.32 -10.21
N PRO A 11 -23.46 -8.33 -9.58
CA PRO A 11 -24.76 -8.56 -8.94
C PRO A 11 -25.83 -9.10 -9.88
N ASP A 12 -25.75 -8.79 -11.17
CA ASP A 12 -26.71 -9.25 -12.19
C ASP A 12 -26.31 -10.58 -12.84
N ASP A 13 -25.23 -11.23 -12.40
CA ASP A 13 -24.82 -12.52 -12.92
C ASP A 13 -25.62 -13.65 -12.25
N GLU A 14 -26.66 -14.12 -12.91
CA GLU A 14 -27.59 -15.14 -12.42
C GLU A 14 -26.88 -16.44 -12.00
N ARG A 15 -25.69 -16.73 -12.55
CA ARG A 15 -24.92 -17.94 -12.22
C ARG A 15 -24.42 -17.92 -10.76
N TYR A 16 -24.14 -16.71 -10.23
CA TYR A 16 -23.53 -16.53 -8.92
C TYR A 16 -24.45 -15.91 -7.87
N GLN A 17 -25.60 -15.35 -8.28
CA GLN A 17 -26.60 -14.79 -7.36
C GLN A 17 -26.98 -15.74 -6.21
N PRO A 18 -27.18 -17.06 -6.42
CA PRO A 18 -27.51 -17.98 -5.34
C PRO A 18 -26.43 -18.15 -4.28
N TYR A 19 -25.21 -17.73 -4.57
CA TYR A 19 -24.05 -17.89 -3.69
C TYR A 19 -23.66 -16.62 -2.94
N PHE A 20 -24.22 -15.46 -3.29
CA PHE A 20 -23.89 -14.21 -2.60
C PHE A 20 -24.22 -14.28 -1.11
N GLY A 21 -23.24 -13.86 -0.28
CA GLY A 21 -23.34 -13.97 1.17
C GLY A 21 -22.99 -15.34 1.75
N SER A 22 -22.74 -16.35 0.90
CA SER A 22 -22.25 -17.65 1.35
C SER A 22 -20.72 -17.63 1.52
N THR A 23 -20.21 -18.62 2.22
CA THR A 23 -18.78 -18.89 2.37
C THR A 23 -18.41 -20.13 1.57
N VAL A 24 -17.29 -20.07 0.87
CA VAL A 24 -16.71 -21.19 0.13
C VAL A 24 -15.27 -21.44 0.57
N ARG A 25 -14.74 -22.62 0.26
CA ARG A 25 -13.36 -22.99 0.59
C ARG A 25 -12.49 -23.00 -0.65
N THR A 26 -11.28 -22.45 -0.54
CA THR A 26 -10.33 -22.52 -1.65
C THR A 26 -9.74 -23.92 -1.76
N PRO A 27 -9.58 -24.44 -2.99
CA PRO A 27 -8.95 -25.74 -3.18
C PRO A 27 -7.50 -25.75 -2.68
N LEU A 28 -7.00 -26.91 -2.28
CA LEU A 28 -5.66 -27.18 -1.76
C LEU A 28 -5.34 -26.54 -0.41
N PHE A 29 -5.78 -25.29 -0.16
CA PHE A 29 -5.43 -24.53 1.05
C PHE A 29 -6.57 -24.43 2.07
N ASP A 30 -7.77 -24.85 1.71
CA ASP A 30 -8.96 -24.90 2.59
C ASP A 30 -9.28 -23.55 3.28
N VAL A 31 -8.97 -22.43 2.61
CA VAL A 31 -9.26 -21.09 3.13
C VAL A 31 -10.72 -20.75 2.92
N GLU A 32 -11.43 -20.45 4.01
CA GLU A 32 -12.79 -19.93 3.93
C GLU A 32 -12.82 -18.48 3.46
N VAL A 33 -13.61 -18.23 2.41
CA VAL A 33 -13.74 -16.89 1.83
C VAL A 33 -15.22 -16.62 1.46
N PRO A 34 -15.71 -15.37 1.62
CA PRO A 34 -17.04 -15.00 1.22
C PRO A 34 -17.18 -14.90 -0.30
N VAL A 35 -18.38 -15.14 -0.78
CA VAL A 35 -18.80 -14.83 -2.16
C VAL A 35 -19.60 -13.52 -2.11
N LEU A 36 -19.08 -12.49 -2.78
CA LEU A 36 -19.60 -11.13 -2.70
C LEU A 36 -20.02 -10.62 -4.07
N ALA A 37 -20.95 -9.66 -4.08
CA ALA A 37 -21.39 -8.98 -5.28
C ALA A 37 -20.71 -7.62 -5.42
N HIS A 38 -20.24 -7.26 -6.63
CA HIS A 38 -19.73 -5.93 -6.90
C HIS A 38 -19.91 -5.54 -8.38
N PRO A 39 -20.40 -4.32 -8.69
CA PRO A 39 -20.72 -3.91 -10.07
C PRO A 39 -19.50 -3.77 -11.00
N LEU A 40 -18.29 -3.69 -10.47
CA LEU A 40 -17.06 -3.68 -11.28
C LEU A 40 -16.60 -5.08 -11.70
N ALA A 41 -17.23 -6.17 -11.22
CA ALA A 41 -16.96 -7.51 -11.75
C ALA A 41 -17.59 -7.62 -13.16
N GLN A 42 -16.85 -8.23 -14.09
CA GLN A 42 -17.28 -8.31 -15.50
C GLN A 42 -17.84 -9.71 -15.79
N ILE A 43 -19.14 -9.76 -16.15
CA ILE A 43 -19.87 -11.02 -16.38
C ILE A 43 -19.25 -11.88 -17.49
N ASP A 44 -18.70 -11.23 -18.51
CA ASP A 44 -18.14 -11.83 -19.72
C ASP A 44 -16.64 -12.08 -19.66
N LYS A 45 -15.97 -11.67 -18.57
CA LYS A 45 -14.53 -11.87 -18.39
C LYS A 45 -14.24 -13.22 -17.72
N GLY A 46 -13.65 -14.15 -18.47
CA GLY A 46 -13.31 -15.48 -17.97
C GLY A 46 -14.54 -16.27 -17.53
N SER A 47 -14.59 -16.67 -16.26
CA SER A 47 -15.75 -17.34 -15.67
C SER A 47 -16.84 -16.38 -15.15
N GLY A 48 -16.59 -15.06 -15.16
CA GLY A 48 -17.48 -14.06 -14.59
C GLY A 48 -17.34 -13.87 -13.08
N ILE A 49 -16.53 -14.71 -12.41
CA ILE A 49 -16.20 -14.57 -10.99
C ILE A 49 -14.70 -14.36 -10.82
N ALA A 50 -14.31 -13.37 -10.03
CA ALA A 50 -12.92 -13.04 -9.74
C ALA A 50 -12.53 -13.55 -8.35
N MET A 51 -11.33 -14.14 -8.26
CA MET A 51 -10.70 -14.48 -7.00
C MET A 51 -9.80 -13.31 -6.56
N ILE A 52 -10.10 -12.71 -5.43
CA ILE A 52 -9.32 -11.60 -4.88
C ILE A 52 -8.24 -12.15 -3.94
N CYS A 53 -6.98 -11.87 -4.29
CA CYS A 53 -5.82 -12.25 -3.51
C CYS A 53 -4.99 -11.02 -3.14
N THR A 54 -5.62 -10.00 -2.58
CA THR A 54 -5.07 -8.66 -2.36
C THR A 54 -4.96 -7.83 -3.65
N PHE A 55 -3.82 -7.24 -3.98
CA PHE A 55 -3.73 -6.17 -4.97
C PHE A 55 -3.10 -6.67 -6.28
N GLY A 56 -3.90 -7.11 -7.24
CA GLY A 56 -3.43 -7.44 -8.58
C GLY A 56 -3.48 -6.25 -9.53
N ASP A 57 -4.50 -5.40 -9.37
CA ASP A 57 -4.68 -4.17 -10.15
C ASP A 57 -5.45 -3.10 -9.35
N VAL A 58 -5.81 -2.00 -10.02
CA VAL A 58 -6.58 -0.90 -9.38
C VAL A 58 -7.98 -1.36 -8.96
N THR A 59 -8.59 -2.30 -9.68
CA THR A 59 -9.92 -2.82 -9.36
C THR A 59 -9.89 -3.60 -8.05
N ASP A 60 -8.84 -4.41 -7.83
CA ASP A 60 -8.66 -5.14 -6.57
C ASP A 60 -8.56 -4.19 -5.37
N ILE A 61 -7.92 -3.02 -5.54
CA ILE A 61 -7.83 -2.00 -4.50
C ILE A 61 -9.20 -1.39 -4.18
N ILE A 62 -10.04 -1.18 -5.20
CA ILE A 62 -11.41 -0.69 -5.01
C ILE A 62 -12.22 -1.74 -4.24
N TRP A 63 -12.22 -2.98 -4.68
CA TRP A 63 -12.90 -4.08 -3.99
C TRP A 63 -12.44 -4.25 -2.56
N TRP A 64 -11.12 -4.22 -2.33
CA TRP A 64 -10.56 -4.32 -0.99
C TRP A 64 -11.10 -3.23 -0.06
N ARG A 65 -11.23 -2.00 -0.55
CA ARG A 65 -11.72 -0.86 0.25
C ARG A 65 -13.23 -0.89 0.45
N GLU A 66 -13.99 -1.10 -0.62
CA GLU A 66 -15.45 -1.00 -0.59
C GLU A 66 -16.09 -2.20 0.11
N LEU A 67 -15.45 -3.36 0.04
CA LEU A 67 -15.90 -4.59 0.66
C LEU A 67 -15.22 -4.88 2.01
N ASP A 68 -14.36 -3.97 2.50
CA ASP A 68 -13.61 -4.09 3.77
C ASP A 68 -12.86 -5.44 3.89
N LEU A 69 -12.15 -5.82 2.83
CA LEU A 69 -11.47 -7.12 2.77
C LEU A 69 -10.15 -7.09 3.56
N PRO A 70 -9.75 -8.21 4.19
CA PRO A 70 -8.47 -8.30 4.86
C PRO A 70 -7.30 -8.23 3.87
N ASN A 71 -6.14 -7.76 4.34
CA ASN A 71 -4.91 -7.83 3.58
C ASN A 71 -4.14 -9.11 3.94
N ARG A 72 -3.89 -9.95 2.94
CA ARG A 72 -3.23 -11.25 3.11
C ARG A 72 -2.01 -11.35 2.20
N THR A 73 -0.86 -10.94 2.72
CA THR A 73 0.41 -10.91 1.96
C THR A 73 1.13 -12.25 2.10
N ILE A 74 1.47 -12.86 0.96
CA ILE A 74 2.30 -14.08 0.90
C ILE A 74 3.52 -13.92 -0.01
N ILE A 75 3.73 -12.75 -0.59
CA ILE A 75 4.88 -12.45 -1.44
C ILE A 75 5.75 -11.42 -0.73
N GLY A 76 7.00 -11.77 -0.47
CA GLY A 76 7.98 -10.90 0.15
C GLY A 76 8.54 -9.84 -0.80
N LYS A 77 9.29 -8.89 -0.26
CA LYS A 77 9.94 -7.80 -1.03
C LYS A 77 10.95 -8.30 -2.06
N ASP A 78 11.43 -9.53 -1.91
CA ASP A 78 12.33 -10.22 -2.84
C ASP A 78 11.58 -10.95 -3.98
N GLY A 79 10.24 -10.86 -4.04
CA GLY A 79 9.39 -11.51 -5.02
C GLY A 79 9.22 -13.01 -4.79
N ARG A 80 9.53 -13.50 -3.58
CA ARG A 80 9.38 -14.90 -3.20
C ARG A 80 8.20 -15.10 -2.26
N ILE A 81 7.68 -16.33 -2.23
CA ILE A 81 6.68 -16.71 -1.24
C ILE A 81 7.33 -16.68 0.15
N LEU A 82 6.67 -16.03 1.10
CA LEU A 82 7.12 -15.90 2.48
C LEU A 82 7.31 -17.28 3.12
N ALA A 83 8.24 -17.37 4.06
CA ALA A 83 8.54 -18.63 4.77
C ALA A 83 7.39 -19.03 5.70
N ASP A 84 6.81 -18.06 6.39
CA ASP A 84 5.77 -18.28 7.38
C ASP A 84 4.42 -18.44 6.69
N ALA A 85 3.73 -19.51 7.02
CA ALA A 85 2.39 -19.76 6.52
C ALA A 85 1.40 -18.76 7.15
N PRO A 86 0.46 -18.20 6.38
CA PRO A 86 -0.60 -17.37 6.93
C PRO A 86 -1.38 -18.11 8.04
N GLU A 87 -1.70 -17.41 9.12
CA GLU A 87 -2.44 -17.98 10.27
C GLU A 87 -3.79 -18.61 9.88
N ILE A 88 -4.39 -18.14 8.79
CA ILE A 88 -5.65 -18.67 8.25
C ILE A 88 -5.52 -20.12 7.77
N LEU A 89 -4.31 -20.62 7.53
CA LEU A 89 -4.06 -22.03 7.17
C LEU A 89 -4.05 -22.87 8.45
N THR A 90 -5.23 -23.34 8.84
CA THR A 90 -5.43 -24.00 10.13
C THR A 90 -5.21 -25.51 10.10
N THR A 91 -5.27 -26.15 8.91
CA THR A 91 -5.10 -27.59 8.76
C THR A 91 -3.65 -27.97 8.47
N ASP A 92 -3.22 -29.14 8.93
CA ASP A 92 -1.87 -29.67 8.65
C ASP A 92 -1.65 -29.85 7.14
N ALA A 93 -2.68 -30.26 6.41
CA ALA A 93 -2.61 -30.40 4.94
C ALA A 93 -2.38 -29.05 4.25
N SER A 94 -3.10 -27.99 4.63
CA SER A 94 -2.93 -26.67 4.06
C SER A 94 -1.56 -26.06 4.37
N ARG A 95 -1.05 -26.26 5.58
CA ARG A 95 0.31 -25.83 5.97
C ARG A 95 1.40 -26.61 5.23
N ALA A 96 1.23 -27.92 5.08
CA ALA A 96 2.15 -28.72 4.28
C ALA A 96 2.18 -28.29 2.82
N ALA A 97 1.01 -28.04 2.23
CA ALA A 97 0.91 -27.51 0.85
C ALA A 97 1.58 -26.12 0.73
N TYR A 98 1.46 -25.26 1.73
CA TYR A 98 2.12 -23.96 1.75
C TYR A 98 3.65 -24.08 1.89
N ALA A 99 4.13 -24.97 2.75
CA ALA A 99 5.56 -25.22 2.94
C ALA A 99 6.27 -25.59 1.64
N GLU A 100 5.58 -26.31 0.75
CA GLU A 100 6.09 -26.62 -0.59
C GLU A 100 6.28 -25.40 -1.49
N LEU A 101 5.65 -24.27 -1.17
CA LEU A 101 5.74 -23.01 -1.90
C LEU A 101 6.75 -22.04 -1.30
N SER A 102 7.04 -22.18 -0.01
CA SER A 102 7.94 -21.30 0.76
C SER A 102 9.27 -21.07 0.04
N GLY A 103 9.71 -19.81 -0.03
CA GLY A 103 10.95 -19.38 -0.67
C GLY A 103 10.98 -19.49 -2.20
N LYS A 104 9.95 -20.04 -2.85
CA LYS A 104 9.88 -20.13 -4.30
C LYS A 104 9.48 -18.79 -4.93
N THR A 105 9.95 -18.55 -6.15
CA THR A 105 9.44 -17.45 -6.97
C THR A 105 7.98 -17.70 -7.34
N VAL A 106 7.22 -16.65 -7.64
CA VAL A 106 5.82 -16.74 -8.10
C VAL A 106 5.69 -17.68 -9.30
N PHE A 107 6.64 -17.64 -10.24
CA PHE A 107 6.64 -18.53 -11.39
C PHE A 107 6.75 -20.02 -11.00
N SER A 108 7.67 -20.36 -10.10
CA SER A 108 7.85 -21.73 -9.62
C SER A 108 6.68 -22.20 -8.76
N ALA A 109 6.11 -21.30 -7.94
CA ALA A 109 4.96 -21.59 -7.11
C ALA A 109 3.71 -21.91 -7.94
N LYS A 110 3.46 -21.17 -9.04
CA LYS A 110 2.34 -21.44 -9.95
C LYS A 110 2.40 -22.87 -10.52
N LYS A 111 3.57 -23.31 -10.94
CA LYS A 111 3.76 -24.70 -11.46
C LYS A 111 3.50 -25.72 -10.35
N ARG A 112 4.04 -25.48 -9.15
CA ARG A 112 3.92 -26.41 -8.01
C ARG A 112 2.49 -26.56 -7.52
N VAL A 113 1.66 -25.50 -7.59
CA VAL A 113 0.24 -25.55 -7.20
C VAL A 113 -0.61 -26.31 -8.23
N ALA A 114 -0.25 -26.27 -9.50
CA ALA A 114 -1.05 -26.92 -10.55
C ALA A 114 -1.08 -28.44 -10.41
N GLU A 115 0.04 -29.07 -10.01
CA GLU A 115 0.17 -30.52 -9.88
C GLU A 115 -0.86 -31.13 -8.90
N PRO A 116 -0.92 -30.72 -7.61
CA PRO A 116 -1.89 -31.28 -6.66
C PRO A 116 -3.35 -30.93 -7.02
N LEU A 117 -3.60 -29.82 -7.68
CA LEU A 117 -4.95 -29.46 -8.16
C LEU A 117 -5.41 -30.36 -9.31
N GLN A 118 -4.48 -30.85 -10.16
CA GLN A 118 -4.78 -31.84 -11.19
C GLN A 118 -5.02 -33.22 -10.56
N GLU A 119 -4.18 -33.61 -9.61
CA GLU A 119 -4.30 -34.88 -8.90
C GLU A 119 -5.62 -35.01 -8.11
N SER A 120 -6.07 -33.92 -7.48
CA SER A 120 -7.35 -33.89 -6.75
C SER A 120 -8.58 -33.73 -7.67
N GLY A 121 -8.38 -33.41 -8.96
CA GLY A 121 -9.45 -33.13 -9.90
C GLY A 121 -10.10 -31.74 -9.73
N GLU A 122 -9.53 -30.88 -8.89
CA GLU A 122 -10.01 -29.52 -8.67
C GLU A 122 -9.59 -28.54 -9.78
N LEU A 123 -8.56 -28.89 -10.57
CA LEU A 123 -8.21 -28.19 -11.79
C LEU A 123 -8.93 -28.82 -12.99
N ILE A 124 -9.92 -28.12 -13.51
CA ILE A 124 -10.70 -28.58 -14.68
C ILE A 124 -9.99 -28.14 -15.96
N GLY A 125 -9.51 -29.12 -16.74
CA GLY A 125 -8.77 -28.90 -18.00
C GLY A 125 -7.31 -28.52 -17.78
N ASP A 126 -6.61 -28.26 -18.89
CA ASP A 126 -5.20 -27.96 -18.87
C ASP A 126 -4.91 -26.47 -18.66
N PRO A 127 -3.84 -26.11 -17.95
CA PRO A 127 -3.39 -24.73 -17.84
C PRO A 127 -3.08 -24.15 -19.22
N LYS A 128 -3.74 -23.06 -19.58
CA LYS A 128 -3.52 -22.38 -20.86
C LYS A 128 -2.60 -21.17 -20.67
N PRO A 129 -1.51 -21.06 -21.44
CA PRO A 129 -0.71 -19.85 -21.41
C PRO A 129 -1.52 -18.68 -21.96
N PHE A 130 -1.45 -17.54 -21.29
CA PHE A 130 -1.98 -16.28 -21.81
C PHE A 130 -0.95 -15.17 -21.61
N THR A 131 -1.01 -14.15 -22.44
CA THR A 131 -0.11 -13.01 -22.40
C THR A 131 -0.87 -11.78 -21.93
N HIS A 132 -0.33 -11.10 -20.93
CA HIS A 132 -0.83 -9.80 -20.50
C HIS A 132 0.34 -8.84 -20.26
N ALA A 133 0.07 -7.54 -20.37
CA ALA A 133 1.08 -6.52 -20.13
C ALA A 133 1.42 -6.45 -18.63
N VAL A 134 2.70 -6.52 -18.31
CA VAL A 134 3.24 -6.32 -16.96
C VAL A 134 4.29 -5.23 -16.98
N LYS A 135 4.49 -4.55 -15.86
CA LYS A 135 5.58 -3.59 -15.71
C LYS A 135 6.88 -4.34 -15.46
N PHE A 136 7.95 -3.88 -16.09
CA PHE A 136 9.29 -4.42 -15.89
C PHE A 136 10.13 -3.50 -15.04
N PHE A 137 11.16 -4.05 -14.41
CA PHE A 137 12.16 -3.25 -13.72
C PHE A 137 12.86 -2.33 -14.73
N GLU A 138 12.99 -1.05 -14.36
CA GLU A 138 13.46 0.03 -15.24
C GLU A 138 14.85 -0.22 -15.83
N LYS A 139 15.72 -0.94 -15.11
CA LYS A 139 17.10 -1.24 -15.50
C LYS A 139 17.33 -2.73 -15.78
N GLY A 140 16.30 -3.47 -16.17
CA GLY A 140 16.39 -4.90 -16.39
C GLY A 140 15.19 -5.47 -17.14
N ASP A 141 15.24 -6.77 -17.38
CA ASP A 141 14.25 -7.55 -18.15
C ASP A 141 13.39 -8.47 -17.26
N ARG A 142 13.33 -8.19 -15.93
CA ARG A 142 12.50 -8.95 -15.00
C ARG A 142 11.16 -8.25 -14.79
N PRO A 143 10.05 -8.98 -14.85
CA PRO A 143 8.75 -8.44 -14.48
C PRO A 143 8.72 -8.08 -12.99
N LEU A 144 7.98 -7.00 -12.67
CA LEU A 144 7.74 -6.59 -11.29
C LEU A 144 6.61 -7.42 -10.69
N GLU A 145 6.77 -7.79 -9.42
CA GLU A 145 5.69 -8.34 -8.60
C GLU A 145 5.03 -7.23 -7.78
N ILE A 146 3.74 -7.41 -7.47
CA ILE A 146 3.01 -6.51 -6.59
C ILE A 146 3.14 -7.04 -5.16
N VAL A 147 3.68 -6.21 -4.28
CA VAL A 147 3.87 -6.52 -2.87
C VAL A 147 3.20 -5.48 -1.99
N SER A 148 2.66 -5.91 -0.87
CA SER A 148 2.13 -5.00 0.14
C SER A 148 3.26 -4.54 1.05
N THR A 149 3.38 -3.22 1.22
CA THR A 149 4.33 -2.60 2.14
C THR A 149 3.66 -1.48 2.89
N ARG A 150 4.10 -1.24 4.13
CA ARG A 150 3.71 -0.03 4.87
C ARG A 150 4.47 1.15 4.28
N GLN A 151 3.77 2.28 4.14
CA GLN A 151 4.29 3.50 3.54
C GLN A 151 3.77 4.72 4.29
N TRP A 152 4.48 5.83 4.18
CA TRP A 152 4.04 7.11 4.72
C TRP A 152 3.23 7.88 3.67
N TYR A 153 2.11 8.43 4.12
CA TYR A 153 1.20 9.21 3.29
C TYR A 153 0.90 10.56 3.93
N LEU A 154 0.84 11.59 3.10
CA LEU A 154 0.27 12.89 3.48
C LEU A 154 -1.20 12.95 3.04
N ARG A 155 -2.06 13.38 3.95
CA ARG A 155 -3.45 13.68 3.62
C ARG A 155 -3.51 14.88 2.67
N ASN A 156 -4.21 14.72 1.57
CA ASN A 156 -4.31 15.75 0.52
C ASN A 156 -5.76 16.09 0.12
N GLY A 157 -6.74 15.68 0.90
CA GLY A 157 -8.15 15.90 0.61
C GLY A 157 -8.81 14.84 -0.27
N ALA A 158 -8.07 13.82 -0.73
CA ALA A 158 -8.68 12.73 -1.52
C ALA A 158 -9.74 11.96 -0.71
N ARG A 159 -9.45 11.70 0.56
CA ARG A 159 -10.34 10.99 1.50
C ARG A 159 -10.93 11.90 2.56
N ASP A 160 -10.35 13.06 2.78
CA ASP A 160 -10.80 14.06 3.74
C ASP A 160 -11.61 15.13 3.01
N GLY A 161 -12.94 14.97 3.03
CA GLY A 161 -13.86 15.89 2.36
C GLY A 161 -13.75 17.32 2.92
N ALA A 162 -13.58 17.48 4.22
CA ALA A 162 -13.44 18.80 4.83
C ALA A 162 -12.15 19.52 4.39
N LEU A 163 -11.04 18.77 4.27
CA LEU A 163 -9.80 19.32 3.70
C LEU A 163 -9.97 19.66 2.22
N ARG A 164 -10.66 18.82 1.43
CA ARG A 164 -10.94 19.09 0.02
C ARG A 164 -11.75 20.38 -0.16
N ASP A 165 -12.82 20.53 0.62
CA ASP A 165 -13.68 21.72 0.56
C ASP A 165 -12.90 22.97 0.96
N LYS A 166 -12.02 22.88 1.94
CA LYS A 166 -11.14 23.96 2.34
C LYS A 166 -10.15 24.35 1.23
N LEU A 167 -9.54 23.37 0.55
CA LEU A 167 -8.66 23.62 -0.60
C LEU A 167 -9.42 24.33 -1.73
N LEU A 168 -10.62 23.85 -2.06
CA LEU A 168 -11.46 24.48 -3.09
C LEU A 168 -11.85 25.90 -2.73
N SER A 169 -12.19 26.16 -1.47
CA SER A 169 -12.49 27.51 -0.97
C SER A 169 -11.29 28.45 -1.12
N PHE A 170 -10.08 28.03 -0.74
CA PHE A 170 -8.87 28.83 -0.96
C PHE A 170 -8.64 29.15 -2.43
N GLY A 171 -8.95 28.22 -3.35
CA GLY A 171 -8.86 28.47 -4.77
C GLY A 171 -9.77 29.60 -5.27
N GLN A 172 -10.85 29.93 -4.57
CA GLN A 172 -11.74 31.04 -4.90
C GLN A 172 -11.18 32.40 -4.51
N ASP A 173 -10.33 32.43 -3.48
CA ASP A 173 -9.70 33.67 -2.98
C ASP A 173 -8.46 34.08 -3.79
N ILE A 174 -7.98 33.20 -4.70
CA ILE A 174 -6.81 33.45 -5.54
C ILE A 174 -7.20 34.18 -6.83
N SER A 175 -6.42 35.20 -7.20
CA SER A 175 -6.53 35.84 -8.52
C SER A 175 -5.82 34.99 -9.57
N TRP A 176 -6.59 34.36 -10.43
CA TRP A 176 -6.07 33.48 -11.48
C TRP A 176 -5.72 34.24 -12.79
N HIS A 177 -4.50 34.02 -13.28
CA HIS A 177 -4.04 34.63 -14.55
C HIS A 177 -3.41 33.56 -15.47
N PRO A 178 -4.05 33.17 -16.59
CA PRO A 178 -5.42 33.54 -17.00
C PRO A 178 -6.51 32.86 -16.12
N GLU A 179 -7.68 33.46 -16.07
CA GLU A 179 -8.79 33.03 -15.17
C GLU A 179 -9.16 31.54 -15.30
N PHE A 180 -9.06 30.96 -16.49
CA PHE A 180 -9.38 29.55 -16.71
C PHE A 180 -8.48 28.57 -15.92
N MET A 181 -7.35 29.01 -15.39
CA MET A 181 -6.46 28.16 -14.58
C MET A 181 -7.13 27.71 -13.28
N ARG A 182 -8.13 28.47 -12.78
CA ARG A 182 -8.96 28.04 -11.66
C ARG A 182 -9.64 26.70 -11.92
N VAL A 183 -10.19 26.49 -13.11
CA VAL A 183 -10.84 25.23 -13.47
C VAL A 183 -9.86 24.05 -13.44
N ARG A 184 -8.59 24.28 -13.82
CA ARG A 184 -7.56 23.23 -13.74
C ARG A 184 -7.24 22.86 -12.29
N TYR A 185 -7.14 23.86 -11.41
CA TYR A 185 -6.93 23.65 -9.98
C TYR A 185 -8.10 22.87 -9.36
N GLU A 186 -9.33 23.31 -9.62
CA GLU A 186 -10.56 22.66 -9.12
C GLU A 186 -10.66 21.21 -9.62
N ASN A 187 -10.42 20.97 -10.91
CA ASN A 187 -10.44 19.63 -11.49
C ASN A 187 -9.34 18.73 -10.89
N TRP A 188 -8.15 19.26 -10.65
CA TRP A 188 -7.07 18.51 -10.00
C TRP A 188 -7.43 18.16 -8.57
N THR A 189 -7.94 19.11 -7.79
CA THR A 189 -8.35 18.91 -6.39
C THR A 189 -9.49 17.89 -6.28
N ASN A 190 -10.50 17.99 -7.15
CA ASN A 190 -11.61 17.03 -7.21
C ASN A 190 -11.21 15.66 -7.74
N GLY A 191 -10.20 15.60 -8.59
CA GLY A 191 -9.66 14.36 -9.17
C GLY A 191 -8.72 13.57 -8.27
N LEU A 192 -8.43 14.05 -7.06
CA LEU A 192 -7.59 13.31 -6.11
C LEU A 192 -8.28 12.01 -5.67
N THR A 193 -7.63 10.87 -5.89
CA THR A 193 -8.18 9.53 -5.60
C THR A 193 -7.59 8.86 -4.37
N GLY A 194 -6.49 9.37 -3.84
CA GLY A 194 -5.80 8.82 -2.67
C GLY A 194 -4.84 9.83 -2.05
N ASP A 195 -4.45 9.56 -0.80
CA ASP A 195 -3.45 10.36 -0.10
C ASP A 195 -2.10 10.28 -0.82
N TRP A 196 -1.26 11.28 -0.63
CA TRP A 196 0.02 11.36 -1.31
C TRP A 196 1.06 10.45 -0.65
N LEU A 197 1.51 9.42 -1.36
CA LEU A 197 2.60 8.54 -0.96
C LEU A 197 3.93 9.32 -0.97
N VAL A 198 4.50 9.57 0.21
CA VAL A 198 5.69 10.41 0.37
C VAL A 198 6.95 9.66 0.77
N SER A 199 6.86 8.40 1.17
CA SER A 199 8.03 7.59 1.49
C SER A 199 8.68 7.00 0.23
N ARG A 200 10.01 6.97 0.22
CA ARG A 200 10.83 6.42 -0.87
C ARG A 200 11.91 5.52 -0.32
N GLN A 201 12.07 4.36 -0.94
CA GLN A 201 13.12 3.39 -0.63
C GLN A 201 14.39 3.76 -1.42
N ARG A 202 15.07 4.80 -0.98
CA ARG A 202 16.30 5.33 -1.58
C ARG A 202 17.38 5.44 -0.51
N PHE A 203 18.63 5.31 -0.92
CA PHE A 203 19.76 5.45 -0.01
C PHE A 203 19.99 6.90 0.44
N PHE A 204 19.75 7.86 -0.45
CA PHE A 204 20.02 9.27 -0.19
C PHE A 204 18.77 10.13 -0.34
N GLY A 205 18.56 11.02 0.63
CA GLY A 205 17.47 11.99 0.67
C GLY A 205 17.23 12.53 2.08
N VAL A 206 16.17 13.29 2.28
CA VAL A 206 15.76 13.79 3.60
C VAL A 206 15.09 12.63 4.36
N PRO A 207 15.66 12.20 5.51
CA PRO A 207 15.08 11.09 6.26
C PRO A 207 13.74 11.47 6.88
N ILE A 208 12.88 10.48 7.06
CA ILE A 208 11.66 10.61 7.87
C ILE A 208 12.08 10.43 9.33
N PRO A 209 11.99 11.48 10.18
CA PRO A 209 12.65 11.50 11.49
C PRO A 209 11.85 10.73 12.55
N VAL A 210 11.67 9.43 12.37
CA VAL A 210 10.93 8.58 13.31
C VAL A 210 11.63 7.24 13.52
N TRP A 211 11.31 6.62 14.66
CA TRP A 211 11.69 5.25 14.97
C TRP A 211 10.43 4.45 15.33
N TYR A 212 10.54 3.14 15.36
CA TYR A 212 9.51 2.23 15.83
C TYR A 212 10.02 1.49 17.06
N GLY A 213 9.22 1.36 18.08
CA GLY A 213 9.51 0.43 19.16
C GLY A 213 9.52 -1.00 18.64
N LEU A 214 10.37 -1.84 19.23
CA LEU A 214 10.39 -3.27 18.96
C LEU A 214 9.68 -4.01 20.09
N ASP A 215 8.92 -5.04 19.74
CA ASP A 215 8.23 -5.90 20.69
C ASP A 215 9.19 -6.90 21.36
N GLU A 216 8.66 -7.84 22.12
CA GLU A 216 9.43 -8.89 22.80
C GLU A 216 10.09 -9.91 21.85
N HIS A 217 9.64 -9.94 20.59
CA HIS A 217 10.19 -10.78 19.52
C HIS A 217 11.18 -10.03 18.63
N GLY A 218 11.35 -8.72 18.84
CA GLY A 218 12.19 -7.87 18.02
C GLY A 218 11.52 -7.40 16.73
N GLU A 219 10.21 -7.58 16.60
CA GLU A 219 9.44 -7.12 15.47
C GLU A 219 8.97 -5.66 15.68
N ARG A 220 8.81 -4.91 14.59
CA ARG A 220 8.34 -3.51 14.65
C ARG A 220 6.91 -3.41 15.16
N ASP A 221 6.73 -2.70 16.26
CA ASP A 221 5.44 -2.26 16.72
C ASP A 221 5.05 -0.94 16.04
N TYR A 222 4.21 -1.02 15.02
CA TYR A 222 3.78 0.13 14.25
C TYR A 222 2.79 1.05 14.97
N ASP A 223 2.25 0.64 16.11
CA ASP A 223 1.43 1.48 16.98
C ASP A 223 2.31 2.27 17.95
N ARG A 224 3.58 1.87 18.11
CA ARG A 224 4.58 2.55 18.95
C ARG A 224 5.59 3.31 18.09
N VAL A 225 5.12 4.37 17.42
CA VAL A 225 5.97 5.29 16.67
C VAL A 225 6.63 6.28 17.63
N LEU A 226 7.95 6.35 17.61
CA LEU A 226 8.77 7.25 18.43
C LEU A 226 9.15 8.46 17.57
N THR A 227 8.76 9.66 18.03
CA THR A 227 9.04 10.92 17.35
C THR A 227 10.02 11.77 18.15
N PRO A 228 10.93 12.53 17.50
CA PRO A 228 11.82 13.45 18.19
C PRO A 228 11.06 14.64 18.77
N ALA A 229 11.62 15.27 19.78
CA ALA A 229 11.20 16.61 20.18
C ALA A 229 11.59 17.62 19.08
N LEU A 230 10.80 18.69 18.95
CA LEU A 230 11.02 19.70 17.90
C LEU A 230 12.43 20.34 18.01
N GLU A 231 12.88 20.54 19.24
CA GLU A 231 14.16 21.17 19.56
C GLU A 231 15.37 20.31 19.23
N SER A 232 15.15 18.98 19.06
CA SER A 232 16.24 18.04 18.70
C SER A 232 16.44 17.93 17.19
N LEU A 233 15.57 18.52 16.38
CA LEU A 233 15.74 18.51 14.92
C LEU A 233 16.91 19.42 14.46
N PRO A 234 17.63 19.05 13.39
CA PRO A 234 17.39 17.91 12.48
C PRO A 234 17.89 16.58 13.04
N ILE A 235 17.23 15.49 12.66
CA ILE A 235 17.55 14.12 13.08
C ILE A 235 17.67 13.20 11.85
N ASP A 236 18.65 12.31 11.89
CA ASP A 236 18.72 11.13 11.07
C ASP A 236 18.45 9.89 11.95
N PRO A 237 17.27 9.24 11.84
CA PRO A 237 16.94 8.14 12.74
C PRO A 237 17.84 6.91 12.58
N THR A 238 18.62 6.84 11.48
CA THR A 238 19.56 5.73 11.27
C THR A 238 20.84 5.87 12.11
N THR A 239 21.18 7.09 12.53
CA THR A 239 22.36 7.41 13.34
C THR A 239 22.02 7.98 14.72
N ASP A 240 20.86 8.62 14.86
CA ASP A 240 20.41 9.20 16.11
C ASP A 240 19.54 8.23 16.91
N VAL A 241 19.40 8.50 18.22
CA VAL A 241 18.69 7.65 19.17
C VAL A 241 17.45 8.38 19.68
N PRO A 242 16.28 7.72 19.76
CA PRO A 242 15.09 8.34 20.33
C PRO A 242 15.24 8.63 21.82
N THR A 243 14.56 9.67 22.30
CA THR A 243 14.57 10.04 23.71
C THR A 243 14.15 8.87 24.60
N GLY A 244 14.94 8.60 25.62
CA GLY A 244 14.69 7.51 26.58
C GLY A 244 15.28 6.17 26.18
N TYR A 245 16.00 6.09 25.07
CA TYR A 245 16.74 4.91 24.63
C TYR A 245 18.24 5.17 24.55
N SER A 246 19.02 4.10 24.45
CA SER A 246 20.46 4.11 24.20
C SER A 246 20.79 3.30 22.95
N GLU A 247 21.99 3.54 22.37
CA GLU A 247 22.38 2.93 21.08
C GLU A 247 22.41 1.39 21.12
N ASP A 248 22.72 0.79 22.25
CA ASP A 248 22.72 -0.65 22.46
C ASP A 248 21.31 -1.31 22.41
N GLN A 249 20.27 -0.49 22.46
CA GLN A 249 18.88 -0.93 22.28
C GLN A 249 18.41 -0.90 20.82
N ARG A 250 19.24 -0.46 19.90
CA ARG A 250 18.91 -0.44 18.46
C ARG A 250 18.87 -1.86 17.91
N GLY A 251 17.74 -2.25 17.33
CA GLY A 251 17.53 -3.54 16.67
C GLY A 251 17.42 -4.74 17.61
N VAL A 252 17.22 -4.51 18.92
CA VAL A 252 17.00 -5.60 19.88
C VAL A 252 15.58 -5.58 20.43
N ALA A 253 15.10 -6.75 20.88
CA ALA A 253 13.77 -6.90 21.46
C ALA A 253 13.54 -5.89 22.62
N GLY A 254 12.38 -5.24 22.63
CA GLY A 254 12.05 -4.18 23.59
C GLY A 254 12.75 -2.84 23.34
N GLY A 255 13.63 -2.74 22.36
CA GLY A 255 14.33 -1.54 21.94
C GLY A 255 13.61 -0.78 20.81
N PHE A 256 14.37 -0.33 19.83
CA PHE A 256 13.83 0.46 18.71
C PHE A 256 14.53 0.14 17.38
N GLU A 257 13.84 0.46 16.28
CA GLU A 257 14.42 0.44 14.92
C GLU A 257 14.07 1.76 14.19
N ALA A 258 15.03 2.26 13.41
CA ALA A 258 14.87 3.47 12.63
C ALA A 258 13.91 3.28 11.44
N GLU A 259 13.18 4.33 11.07
CA GLU A 259 12.61 4.42 9.73
C GLU A 259 13.77 4.55 8.72
N LYS A 260 13.73 3.73 7.68
CA LYS A 260 14.76 3.69 6.63
C LYS A 260 14.35 4.44 5.36
N ASP A 261 13.05 4.69 5.22
CA ASP A 261 12.53 5.43 4.09
C ASP A 261 12.87 6.92 4.22
N ILE A 262 13.00 7.56 3.09
CA ILE A 262 13.23 9.00 2.99
C ILE A 262 12.00 9.67 2.37
N PHE A 263 11.93 11.00 2.51
CA PHE A 263 10.89 11.77 1.86
C PHE A 263 11.06 11.83 0.34
N ASP A 264 9.94 11.79 -0.36
CA ASP A 264 9.84 12.20 -1.76
C ASP A 264 10.38 13.62 -1.93
N THR A 265 11.23 13.82 -2.94
CA THR A 265 11.81 15.13 -3.27
C THR A 265 10.74 16.19 -3.52
N TRP A 266 9.60 15.82 -4.12
CA TRP A 266 8.49 16.75 -4.32
C TRP A 266 7.84 17.19 -3.00
N ALA A 267 7.79 16.31 -2.00
CA ALA A 267 7.28 16.68 -0.68
C ALA A 267 8.22 17.69 0.01
N THR A 268 9.53 17.45 -0.02
CA THR A 268 10.51 18.36 0.58
C THR A 268 10.63 19.68 -0.19
N SER A 269 10.63 19.63 -1.53
CA SER A 269 10.67 20.84 -2.36
C SER A 269 9.41 21.71 -2.21
N SER A 270 8.27 21.10 -1.89
CA SER A 270 7.04 21.85 -1.63
C SER A 270 7.12 22.78 -0.41
N LEU A 271 8.09 22.57 0.48
CA LEU A 271 8.35 23.40 1.66
C LEU A 271 9.32 24.56 1.38
N THR A 272 9.81 24.69 0.16
CA THR A 272 10.76 25.77 -0.21
C THR A 272 10.26 27.17 0.13
N PRO A 273 9.00 27.55 -0.08
CA PRO A 273 8.50 28.86 0.32
C PRO A 273 8.59 29.11 1.83
N GLN A 274 8.23 28.10 2.64
CA GLN A 274 8.31 28.18 4.09
C GLN A 274 9.77 28.31 4.57
N LEU A 275 10.69 27.56 3.95
CA LEU A 275 12.11 27.65 4.27
C LEU A 275 12.70 29.01 3.90
N ALA A 276 12.40 29.51 2.68
CA ALA A 276 12.84 30.82 2.21
C ALA A 276 12.23 31.97 3.01
N GLY A 277 10.96 31.82 3.45
CA GLY A 277 10.26 32.82 4.25
C GLY A 277 10.61 32.79 5.73
N GLY A 278 11.54 31.94 6.17
CA GLY A 278 11.97 31.90 7.58
C GLY A 278 10.94 31.30 8.55
N TRP A 279 9.99 30.47 8.05
CA TRP A 279 8.96 29.87 8.90
C TRP A 279 9.55 29.20 10.13
N GLN A 280 9.04 29.55 11.31
CA GLN A 280 9.51 29.11 12.64
C GLN A 280 10.97 29.47 12.99
N ARG A 281 11.67 30.29 12.19
CA ARG A 281 13.06 30.71 12.43
C ARG A 281 13.22 32.21 12.49
N ASP A 282 12.46 32.93 11.66
CA ASP A 282 12.51 34.38 11.53
C ASP A 282 11.07 34.89 11.39
N GLU A 283 10.48 35.28 12.53
CA GLU A 283 9.09 35.72 12.60
C GLU A 283 8.89 37.05 11.84
N GLU A 284 9.87 37.92 11.84
CA GLU A 284 9.80 39.22 11.13
C GLU A 284 9.73 38.98 9.63
N LEU A 285 10.63 38.16 9.09
CA LEU A 285 10.63 37.78 7.69
C LEU A 285 9.35 37.03 7.31
N TRP A 286 8.92 36.09 8.14
CA TRP A 286 7.69 35.32 7.87
C TRP A 286 6.47 36.23 7.77
N ASN A 287 6.29 37.16 8.70
CA ASN A 287 5.16 38.08 8.68
C ASN A 287 5.21 39.08 7.51
N LEU A 288 6.40 39.32 6.97
CA LEU A 288 6.56 40.17 5.77
C LEU A 288 6.18 39.45 4.47
N VAL A 289 6.45 38.14 4.34
CA VAL A 289 6.31 37.40 3.07
C VAL A 289 5.09 36.46 3.02
N ALA A 290 4.50 36.14 4.15
CA ALA A 290 3.32 35.28 4.22
C ALA A 290 2.03 36.11 4.40
N PRO A 291 0.93 35.79 3.67
CA PRO A 291 0.82 34.74 2.64
C PRO A 291 1.60 35.11 1.39
N PHE A 292 2.14 34.08 0.72
CA PHE A 292 2.90 34.29 -0.52
C PHE A 292 1.98 34.69 -1.68
N ASP A 293 2.36 35.75 -2.43
CA ASP A 293 1.61 36.21 -3.60
C ASP A 293 1.80 35.28 -4.81
N VAL A 294 2.97 34.67 -4.95
CA VAL A 294 3.32 33.76 -6.05
C VAL A 294 4.02 32.52 -5.53
N ARG A 295 3.56 31.39 -5.99
CA ARG A 295 4.20 30.08 -5.73
C ARG A 295 4.44 29.39 -7.07
N PRO A 296 5.69 29.29 -7.54
CA PRO A 296 6.01 28.77 -8.87
C PRO A 296 5.99 27.23 -8.99
N GLN A 297 5.52 26.52 -7.99
CA GLN A 297 5.53 25.06 -7.98
C GLN A 297 4.13 24.45 -8.05
#